data_56a6949c9dac8dee6c165fb84d04739a
#
_entry.id   56a6949c9dac8dee6c165fb84d04739a
#
_cell.length_a   1.000
_cell.length_b   1.000
_cell.length_c   1.000
_cell.angle_alpha   90.00
_cell.angle_beta   90.00
_cell.angle_gamma   90.00
#
_symmetry.space_group_name_H-M   'P 1'
#
loop_
_entity.id
_entity.type
_entity.pdbx_description
1 polymer ?
#
loop_
_entity_poly.entity_id
_entity_poly.type
_entity_poly.pdbx_seq_one_letter_code
_entity_poly.pdbx_strand_id
1 'polypeptide(L)'
;MRRVRCRSRLNRPYKKVGGIMACYYHYCALLRRSYRGKSGRRCYYLLREDFSKFNRYRRQCDLLWEQKIESTEELRTYKARLTHELEMLTQKRKYLYNHKEVLTPDVRNRRLEELSARMRTVRRELNTCADIETDAAALQLKWQEVRQAEKEEREVNENEQRRRSR
;
A
#
# COMPACT_ATOMS: atom_id res chain seq x y z
N MET A 1 19.96 -0.96 20.66
CA MET A 1 18.99 -1.18 19.59
C MET A 1 17.64 -0.59 19.98
N ARG A 2 17.27 0.57 19.42
CA ARG A 2 15.96 1.20 19.69
C ARG A 2 14.90 0.50 18.85
N ARG A 3 13.98 -0.25 19.51
CA ARG A 3 12.76 -0.77 18.87
C ARG A 3 11.91 0.40 18.40
N VAL A 4 11.94 0.70 17.10
CA VAL A 4 10.97 1.60 16.48
C VAL A 4 9.61 0.93 16.61
N ARG A 5 8.78 1.42 17.55
CA ARG A 5 7.36 1.06 17.65
C ARG A 5 6.64 1.67 16.45
N CYS A 6 6.68 1.00 15.30
CA CYS A 6 5.70 1.25 14.25
C CYS A 6 4.31 0.92 14.82
N ARG A 7 3.61 1.91 15.33
CA ARG A 7 2.16 1.84 15.53
C ARG A 7 1.55 1.65 14.15
N SER A 8 1.35 0.38 13.77
CA SER A 8 0.73 0.05 12.50
C SER A 8 -0.67 0.67 12.47
N ARG A 9 -0.92 1.54 11.49
CA ARG A 9 -2.22 2.18 11.24
C ARG A 9 -3.35 1.17 11.00
N LEU A 10 -3.01 -0.10 10.77
CA LEU A 10 -3.91 -1.25 10.67
C LEU A 10 -4.74 -1.55 11.94
N ASN A 11 -4.50 -0.86 13.07
CA ASN A 11 -5.29 -0.99 14.31
C ASN A 11 -6.30 0.15 14.51
N ARG A 12 -6.53 1.03 13.51
CA ARG A 12 -7.56 2.07 13.65
C ARG A 12 -8.95 1.49 13.50
N PRO A 13 -9.95 2.00 14.27
CA PRO A 13 -11.33 1.55 14.15
C PRO A 13 -11.81 1.76 12.71
N TYR A 14 -12.45 0.73 12.19
CA TYR A 14 -12.94 0.61 10.84
C TYR A 14 -13.99 1.70 10.55
N LYS A 15 -13.61 2.76 9.86
CA LYS A 15 -14.57 3.55 9.09
C LYS A 15 -14.88 2.75 7.83
N LYS A 16 -16.15 2.75 7.38
CA LYS A 16 -16.54 2.09 6.13
C LYS A 16 -15.62 2.55 5.00
N VAL A 17 -14.65 1.70 4.66
CA VAL A 17 -13.68 1.94 3.60
C VAL A 17 -14.20 1.19 2.39
N GLY A 18 -14.30 1.84 1.24
CA GLY A 18 -14.80 1.25 0.01
C GLY A 18 -13.70 0.90 -0.99
N GLY A 19 -14.09 0.25 -2.07
CA GLY A 19 -13.27 0.08 -3.26
C GLY A 19 -11.93 -0.62 -3.07
N ILE A 20 -10.93 -0.11 -3.78
CA ILE A 20 -9.57 -0.65 -3.83
C ILE A 20 -8.88 -0.56 -2.46
N MET A 21 -9.08 0.52 -1.72
CA MET A 21 -8.50 0.72 -0.39
C MET A 21 -8.99 -0.34 0.60
N ALA A 22 -10.28 -0.69 0.56
CA ALA A 22 -10.84 -1.75 1.39
C ALA A 22 -10.20 -3.10 1.10
N CYS A 23 -10.01 -3.43 -0.18
CA CYS A 23 -9.39 -4.67 -0.62
C CYS A 23 -7.96 -4.79 -0.05
N TYR A 24 -7.13 -3.78 -0.22
CA TYR A 24 -5.76 -3.76 0.32
C TYR A 24 -5.71 -3.86 1.84
N TYR A 25 -6.58 -3.12 2.53
CA TYR A 25 -6.66 -3.15 3.98
C TYR A 25 -6.99 -4.54 4.51
N HIS A 26 -8.04 -5.16 3.96
CA HIS A 26 -8.46 -6.51 4.36
C HIS A 26 -7.41 -7.55 4.04
N TYR A 27 -6.80 -7.46 2.86
CA TYR A 27 -5.77 -8.41 2.45
C TYR A 27 -4.53 -8.32 3.36
N CYS A 28 -4.07 -7.12 3.68
CA CYS A 28 -2.97 -6.92 4.63
C CYS A 28 -3.31 -7.46 6.04
N ALA A 29 -4.56 -7.29 6.49
CA ALA A 29 -5.01 -7.83 7.77
C ALA A 29 -5.03 -9.36 7.77
N LEU A 30 -5.48 -9.99 6.67
CA LEU A 30 -5.45 -11.44 6.48
C LEU A 30 -4.03 -11.98 6.47
N LEU A 31 -3.12 -11.40 5.69
CA LEU A 31 -1.71 -11.78 5.66
C LEU A 31 -1.08 -11.73 7.05
N ARG A 32 -1.32 -10.64 7.79
CA ARG A 32 -0.79 -10.48 9.15
C ARG A 32 -1.34 -11.52 10.12
N ARG A 33 -2.64 -11.84 10.02
CA ARG A 33 -3.30 -12.87 10.84
C ARG A 33 -2.74 -14.25 10.54
N SER A 34 -2.61 -14.57 9.25
CA SER A 34 -2.11 -15.86 8.78
C SER A 34 -0.64 -16.08 9.14
N TYR A 35 0.20 -15.07 8.97
CA TYR A 35 1.61 -15.12 9.39
C TYR A 35 1.79 -15.38 10.89
N ARG A 36 0.82 -14.98 11.73
CA ARG A 36 0.81 -15.23 13.17
C ARG A 36 0.20 -16.59 13.55
N GLY A 37 -0.10 -17.45 12.59
CA GLY A 37 -0.74 -18.75 12.83
C GLY A 37 -2.19 -18.66 13.33
N LYS A 38 -2.87 -17.52 13.08
CA LYS A 38 -4.25 -17.28 13.52
C LYS A 38 -5.28 -17.44 12.38
N SER A 39 -4.96 -18.18 11.35
CA SER A 39 -5.86 -18.53 10.24
C SER A 39 -5.94 -20.04 10.09
N GLY A 40 -7.01 -20.53 9.43
CA GLY A 40 -7.14 -21.93 9.07
C GLY A 40 -5.99 -22.41 8.17
N ARG A 41 -5.76 -23.71 8.15
CA ARG A 41 -4.65 -24.32 7.40
C ARG A 41 -4.72 -23.99 5.91
N ARG A 42 -5.91 -24.07 5.31
CA ARG A 42 -6.14 -23.78 3.88
C ARG A 42 -5.82 -22.32 3.55
N CYS A 43 -6.29 -21.37 4.36
CA CYS A 43 -5.97 -19.96 4.20
C CYS A 43 -4.48 -19.68 4.32
N TYR A 44 -3.77 -20.34 5.22
CA TYR A 44 -2.32 -20.21 5.35
C TYR A 44 -1.61 -20.62 4.05
N TYR A 45 -1.97 -21.76 3.46
CA TYR A 45 -1.35 -22.23 2.21
C TYR A 45 -1.62 -21.29 1.03
N LEU A 46 -2.82 -20.73 0.93
CA LEU A 46 -3.16 -19.76 -0.11
C LEU A 46 -2.37 -18.45 0.00
N LEU A 47 -2.03 -18.05 1.21
CA LEU A 47 -1.37 -16.76 1.48
C LEU A 47 0.17 -16.85 1.60
N ARG A 48 0.75 -18.06 1.72
CA ARG A 48 2.19 -18.24 2.03
C ARG A 48 3.13 -17.55 1.02
N GLU A 49 2.77 -17.53 -0.26
CA GLU A 49 3.58 -16.93 -1.32
C GLU A 49 3.62 -15.40 -1.23
N ASP A 50 2.59 -14.81 -0.63
CA ASP A 50 2.47 -13.38 -0.50
C ASP A 50 3.08 -12.83 0.80
N PHE A 51 3.55 -13.70 1.70
CA PHE A 51 4.24 -13.22 2.92
C PHE A 51 5.50 -12.41 2.60
N SER A 52 6.24 -12.79 1.55
CA SER A 52 7.39 -12.00 1.07
C SER A 52 6.99 -10.62 0.53
N LYS A 53 5.77 -10.50 -0.02
CA LYS A 53 5.23 -9.26 -0.60
C LYS A 53 4.50 -8.37 0.43
N PHE A 54 4.37 -8.84 1.68
CA PHE A 54 3.59 -8.12 2.71
C PHE A 54 4.03 -6.67 2.90
N ASN A 55 5.33 -6.40 2.91
CA ASN A 55 5.85 -5.04 3.05
C ASN A 55 5.54 -4.15 1.84
N ARG A 56 5.43 -4.73 0.63
CA ARG A 56 5.00 -4.04 -0.58
C ARG A 56 3.52 -3.67 -0.47
N TYR A 57 2.66 -4.62 -0.20
CA TYR A 57 1.22 -4.38 -0.05
C TYR A 57 0.88 -3.42 1.09
N ARG A 58 1.66 -3.47 2.17
CA ARG A 58 1.51 -2.51 3.27
C ARG A 58 1.81 -1.08 2.84
N ARG A 59 2.90 -0.84 2.08
CA ARG A 59 3.21 0.51 1.55
C ARG A 59 2.14 1.01 0.61
N GLN A 60 1.60 0.14 -0.24
CA GLN A 60 0.48 0.45 -1.13
C GLN A 60 -0.77 0.83 -0.34
N CYS A 61 -1.12 0.06 0.69
CA CYS A 61 -2.23 0.34 1.59
C CYS A 61 -2.04 1.68 2.34
N ASP A 62 -0.82 1.95 2.84
CA ASP A 62 -0.50 3.20 3.54
C ASP A 62 -0.68 4.41 2.59
N LEU A 63 -0.24 4.31 1.33
CA LEU A 63 -0.43 5.37 0.32
C LEU A 63 -1.92 5.62 0.04
N LEU A 64 -2.69 4.58 -0.26
CA LEU A 64 -4.13 4.67 -0.52
C LEU A 64 -4.85 5.35 0.65
N TRP A 65 -4.48 4.96 1.88
CA TRP A 65 -5.06 5.51 3.10
C TRP A 65 -4.69 6.98 3.33
N GLU A 66 -3.41 7.35 3.17
CA GLU A 66 -2.92 8.72 3.37
C GLU A 66 -3.53 9.69 2.37
N GLN A 67 -3.68 9.26 1.13
CA GLN A 67 -4.24 10.06 0.04
C GLN A 67 -5.76 9.92 -0.08
N LYS A 68 -6.41 9.05 0.73
CA LYS A 68 -7.85 8.76 0.70
C LYS A 68 -8.35 8.32 -0.68
N ILE A 69 -7.59 7.45 -1.32
CA ILE A 69 -7.89 6.92 -2.65
C ILE A 69 -8.70 5.65 -2.50
N GLU A 70 -9.96 5.67 -2.91
CA GLU A 70 -10.89 4.54 -2.84
C GLU A 70 -11.17 3.88 -4.20
N SER A 71 -10.95 4.61 -5.29
CA SER A 71 -11.23 4.17 -6.66
C SER A 71 -9.99 4.19 -7.56
N THR A 72 -10.04 3.45 -8.66
CA THR A 72 -9.00 3.46 -9.68
C THR A 72 -8.88 4.81 -10.39
N GLU A 73 -10.00 5.53 -10.53
CA GLU A 73 -10.04 6.86 -11.13
C GLU A 73 -9.32 7.90 -10.24
N GLU A 74 -9.55 7.83 -8.94
CA GLU A 74 -8.83 8.68 -7.98
C GLU A 74 -7.34 8.38 -7.99
N LEU A 75 -6.95 7.10 -8.13
CA LEU A 75 -5.55 6.70 -8.27
C LEU A 75 -4.91 7.31 -9.53
N ARG A 76 -5.62 7.26 -10.65
CA ARG A 76 -5.16 7.88 -11.93
C ARG A 76 -5.00 9.38 -11.79
N THR A 77 -5.97 10.05 -11.18
CA THR A 77 -5.94 11.50 -10.93
C THR A 77 -4.76 11.87 -10.02
N TYR A 78 -4.52 11.08 -8.97
CA TYR A 78 -3.38 11.28 -8.08
C TYR A 78 -2.05 11.10 -8.82
N LYS A 79 -1.93 10.06 -9.64
CA LYS A 79 -0.76 9.77 -10.46
C LYS A 79 -0.47 10.89 -11.45
N ALA A 80 -1.51 11.43 -12.14
CA ALA A 80 -1.37 12.57 -13.05
C ALA A 80 -0.85 13.82 -12.32
N ARG A 81 -1.37 14.10 -11.11
CA ARG A 81 -0.89 15.21 -10.27
C ARG A 81 0.59 15.06 -9.92
N LEU A 82 1.01 13.86 -9.52
CA LEU A 82 2.41 13.57 -9.18
C LEU A 82 3.33 13.72 -10.41
N THR A 83 2.88 13.30 -11.59
CA THR A 83 3.62 13.45 -12.85
C THR A 83 3.84 14.93 -13.17
N HIS A 84 2.79 15.73 -13.08
CA HIS A 84 2.89 17.17 -13.27
C HIS A 84 3.82 17.83 -12.24
N GLU A 85 3.71 17.45 -10.97
CA GLU A 85 4.62 17.92 -9.91
C GLU A 85 6.09 17.59 -10.24
N LEU A 86 6.37 16.38 -10.73
CA LEU A 86 7.72 15.95 -11.11
C LEU A 86 8.27 16.79 -12.27
N GLU A 87 7.43 17.12 -13.26
CA GLU A 87 7.79 17.99 -14.37
C GLU A 87 8.14 19.40 -13.89
N MET A 88 7.31 19.99 -13.03
CA MET A 88 7.54 21.30 -12.44
C MET A 88 8.84 21.35 -11.61
N LEU A 89 9.10 20.30 -10.81
CA LEU A 89 10.34 20.19 -10.04
C LEU A 89 11.56 20.06 -10.96
N THR A 90 11.42 19.33 -12.06
CA THR A 90 12.49 19.17 -13.07
C THR A 90 12.80 20.50 -13.75
N GLN A 91 11.78 21.29 -14.11
CA GLN A 91 11.96 22.61 -14.68
C GLN A 91 12.65 23.58 -13.71
N LYS A 92 12.19 23.61 -12.44
CA LYS A 92 12.82 24.41 -11.38
C LYS A 92 14.29 24.05 -11.19
N ARG A 93 14.61 22.76 -11.21
CA ARG A 93 15.99 22.27 -11.09
C ARG A 93 16.84 22.72 -12.29
N LYS A 94 16.33 22.59 -13.53
CA LYS A 94 17.00 23.08 -14.73
C LYS A 94 17.25 24.59 -14.67
N TYR A 95 16.27 25.36 -14.22
CA TYR A 95 16.40 26.81 -14.05
C TYR A 95 17.56 27.16 -13.11
N LEU A 96 17.68 26.50 -11.94
CA LEU A 96 18.75 26.75 -11.00
C LEU A 96 20.15 26.35 -11.53
N TYR A 97 20.23 25.37 -12.43
CA TYR A 97 21.48 25.01 -13.09
C TYR A 97 21.90 26.03 -14.15
N ASN A 98 20.95 26.55 -14.91
CA ASN A 98 21.21 27.46 -16.01
C ASN A 98 21.47 28.90 -15.55
N HIS A 99 20.89 29.31 -14.41
CA HIS A 99 20.99 30.67 -13.86
C HIS A 99 21.81 30.70 -12.58
N LYS A 100 23.12 30.42 -12.73
CA LYS A 100 24.04 30.31 -11.58
C LYS A 100 24.24 31.64 -10.84
N GLU A 101 23.99 32.75 -11.51
CA GLU A 101 24.24 34.12 -11.05
C GLU A 101 23.13 34.64 -10.12
N VAL A 102 21.93 34.05 -10.18
CA VAL A 102 20.74 34.54 -9.45
C VAL A 102 20.85 34.31 -7.92
N LEU A 103 21.60 33.31 -7.51
CA LEU A 103 21.73 32.89 -6.10
C LEU A 103 23.18 32.64 -5.73
N THR A 104 23.50 32.91 -4.46
CA THR A 104 24.80 32.48 -3.91
C THR A 104 24.95 30.96 -4.02
N PRO A 105 26.19 30.45 -4.18
CA PRO A 105 26.42 29.01 -4.34
C PRO A 105 25.80 28.15 -3.23
N ASP A 106 25.89 28.60 -1.99
CA ASP A 106 25.37 27.85 -0.82
C ASP A 106 23.83 27.75 -0.84
N VAL A 107 23.15 28.86 -1.11
CA VAL A 107 21.68 28.89 -1.21
C VAL A 107 21.20 28.06 -2.37
N ARG A 108 21.90 28.12 -3.50
CA ARG A 108 21.58 27.32 -4.69
C ARG A 108 21.73 25.83 -4.40
N ASN A 109 22.83 25.41 -3.78
CA ASN A 109 23.09 24.00 -3.45
C ASN A 109 22.00 23.46 -2.49
N ARG A 110 21.66 24.20 -1.44
CA ARG A 110 20.56 23.83 -0.54
C ARG A 110 19.24 23.62 -1.27
N ARG A 111 18.86 24.55 -2.16
CA ARG A 111 17.64 24.42 -2.95
C ARG A 111 17.67 23.23 -3.91
N LEU A 112 18.82 22.95 -4.52
CA LEU A 112 19.01 21.76 -5.36
C LEU A 112 18.85 20.45 -4.58
N GLU A 113 19.34 20.41 -3.34
CA GLU A 113 19.17 19.26 -2.44
C GLU A 113 17.69 19.07 -2.07
N GLU A 114 16.99 20.15 -1.69
CA GLU A 114 15.55 20.12 -1.37
C GLU A 114 14.71 19.62 -2.55
N LEU A 115 14.94 20.17 -3.76
CA LEU A 115 14.29 19.72 -4.98
C LEU A 115 14.58 18.25 -5.28
N SER A 116 15.84 17.84 -5.13
CA SER A 116 16.25 16.46 -5.38
C SER A 116 15.63 15.49 -4.37
N ALA A 117 15.49 15.88 -3.12
CA ALA A 117 14.81 15.12 -2.08
C ALA A 117 13.31 14.97 -2.40
N ARG A 118 12.64 16.07 -2.77
CA ARG A 118 11.23 16.01 -3.16
C ARG A 118 11.00 15.17 -4.41
N MET A 119 11.83 15.32 -5.44
CA MET A 119 11.77 14.50 -6.66
C MET A 119 11.92 13.00 -6.34
N ARG A 120 12.81 12.63 -5.42
CA ARG A 120 12.96 11.23 -4.98
C ARG A 120 11.69 10.71 -4.29
N THR A 121 11.03 11.54 -3.50
CA THR A 121 9.76 11.18 -2.86
C THR A 121 8.66 10.99 -3.88
N VAL A 122 8.45 11.96 -4.78
CA VAL A 122 7.44 11.88 -5.85
C VAL A 122 7.64 10.65 -6.74
N ARG A 123 8.88 10.33 -7.12
CA ARG A 123 9.18 9.12 -7.91
C ARG A 123 8.82 7.84 -7.16
N ARG A 124 9.09 7.78 -5.85
CA ARG A 124 8.69 6.61 -5.02
C ARG A 124 7.18 6.45 -4.97
N GLU A 125 6.44 7.56 -4.83
CA GLU A 125 4.98 7.52 -4.83
C GLU A 125 4.44 7.10 -6.21
N LEU A 126 4.99 7.60 -7.31
CA LEU A 126 4.65 7.18 -8.68
C LEU A 126 4.88 5.69 -8.90
N ASN A 127 6.01 5.16 -8.44
CA ASN A 127 6.29 3.72 -8.51
C ASN A 127 5.28 2.92 -7.68
N THR A 128 4.91 3.42 -6.49
CA THR A 128 3.89 2.76 -5.67
C THR A 128 2.52 2.79 -6.34
N CYS A 129 2.15 3.88 -7.04
CA CYS A 129 0.91 3.92 -7.84
C CYS A 129 0.92 2.89 -8.98
N ALA A 130 2.04 2.75 -9.70
CA ALA A 130 2.20 1.74 -10.75
C ALA A 130 2.10 0.30 -10.18
N ASP A 131 2.72 0.08 -9.02
CA ASP A 131 2.60 -1.19 -8.30
C ASP A 131 1.14 -1.50 -7.94
N ILE A 132 0.37 -0.51 -7.47
CA ILE A 132 -1.05 -0.67 -7.13
C ILE A 132 -1.86 -1.03 -8.38
N GLU A 133 -1.64 -0.35 -9.51
CA GLU A 133 -2.32 -0.65 -10.77
C GLU A 133 -2.07 -2.09 -11.22
N THR A 134 -0.86 -2.60 -11.02
CA THR A 134 -0.48 -3.97 -11.40
C THR A 134 -1.07 -5.01 -10.45
N ASP A 135 -1.02 -4.74 -9.14
CA ASP A 135 -1.37 -5.73 -8.12
C ASP A 135 -2.88 -5.78 -7.81
N ALA A 136 -3.63 -4.70 -8.05
CA ALA A 136 -5.00 -4.53 -7.57
C ALA A 136 -5.97 -5.65 -8.01
N ALA A 137 -5.93 -6.02 -9.28
CA ALA A 137 -6.81 -7.06 -9.84
C ALA A 137 -6.47 -8.44 -9.24
N ALA A 138 -5.17 -8.78 -9.16
CA ALA A 138 -4.72 -10.03 -8.59
C ALA A 138 -5.05 -10.15 -7.10
N LEU A 139 -4.89 -9.06 -6.34
CA LEU A 139 -5.25 -8.98 -4.93
C LEU A 139 -6.75 -9.16 -4.70
N GLN A 140 -7.58 -8.58 -5.54
CA GLN A 140 -9.04 -8.70 -5.43
C GLN A 140 -9.50 -10.14 -5.65
N LEU A 141 -8.96 -10.82 -6.66
CA LEU A 141 -9.26 -12.24 -6.92
C LEU A 141 -8.80 -13.11 -5.76
N LYS A 142 -7.56 -12.94 -5.32
CA LYS A 142 -7.00 -13.74 -4.23
C LYS A 142 -7.71 -13.51 -2.89
N TRP A 143 -8.17 -12.29 -2.64
CA TRP A 143 -9.00 -12.00 -1.46
C TRP A 143 -10.36 -12.72 -1.50
N GLN A 144 -10.99 -12.80 -2.68
CA GLN A 144 -12.23 -13.56 -2.86
C GLN A 144 -12.02 -15.05 -2.60
N GLU A 145 -10.94 -15.63 -3.15
CA GLU A 145 -10.56 -17.04 -2.91
C GLU A 145 -10.36 -17.35 -1.42
N VAL A 146 -9.61 -16.49 -0.72
CA VAL A 146 -9.36 -16.67 0.72
C VAL A 146 -10.65 -16.56 1.52
N ARG A 147 -11.53 -15.60 1.19
CA ARG A 147 -12.84 -15.46 1.86
C ARG A 147 -13.72 -16.69 1.64
N GLN A 148 -13.69 -17.26 0.45
CA GLN A 148 -14.44 -18.47 0.15
C GLN A 148 -13.89 -19.66 0.96
N ALA A 149 -12.56 -19.83 0.99
CA ALA A 149 -11.91 -20.87 1.79
C ALA A 149 -12.22 -20.73 3.29
N GLU A 150 -12.25 -19.50 3.84
CA GLU A 150 -12.62 -19.27 5.25
C GLU A 150 -14.09 -19.64 5.55
N LYS A 151 -15.01 -19.39 4.60
CA LYS A 151 -16.42 -19.80 4.78
C LYS A 151 -16.56 -21.31 4.80
N GLU A 152 -15.95 -21.99 3.82
CA GLU A 152 -15.95 -23.45 3.74
C GLU A 152 -15.37 -24.10 4.99
N GLU A 153 -14.23 -23.60 5.51
CA GLU A 153 -13.64 -24.10 6.76
C GLU A 153 -14.57 -23.91 7.97
N ARG A 154 -15.29 -22.79 8.06
CA ARG A 154 -16.27 -22.54 9.13
C ARG A 154 -17.44 -23.51 9.06
N GLU A 155 -18.02 -23.70 7.88
CA GLU A 155 -19.14 -24.61 7.65
C GLU A 155 -18.77 -26.06 8.02
N VAL A 156 -17.57 -26.50 7.64
CA VAL A 156 -17.07 -27.84 8.03
C VAL A 156 -16.94 -27.96 9.52
N ASN A 157 -16.31 -26.98 10.20
CA ASN A 157 -16.15 -26.99 11.64
C ASN A 157 -17.49 -26.97 12.41
N GLU A 158 -18.46 -26.17 11.95
CA GLU A 158 -19.81 -26.11 12.55
C GLU A 158 -20.53 -27.45 12.37
N ASN A 159 -20.45 -28.09 11.21
CA ASN A 159 -21.05 -29.39 10.97
C ASN A 159 -20.42 -30.50 11.81
N GLU A 160 -19.09 -30.48 11.99
CA GLU A 160 -18.41 -31.41 12.88
C GLU A 160 -18.81 -31.21 14.35
N GLN A 161 -18.94 -29.96 14.82
CA GLN A 161 -19.43 -29.67 16.18
C GLN A 161 -20.86 -30.17 16.39
N ARG A 162 -21.75 -29.96 15.42
CA ARG A 162 -23.13 -30.47 15.48
C ARG A 162 -23.19 -31.99 15.50
N ARG A 163 -22.27 -32.70 14.82
CA ARG A 163 -22.18 -34.17 14.87
C ARG A 163 -21.67 -34.70 16.21
N ARG A 164 -20.76 -33.97 16.87
CA ARG A 164 -20.22 -34.35 18.18
C ARG A 164 -21.19 -34.10 19.37
N SER A 165 -22.15 -33.21 19.17
CA SER A 165 -23.17 -32.84 20.17
C SER A 165 -24.47 -33.65 20.05
N ARG A 166 -24.55 -34.60 19.12
CA ARG A 166 -25.58 -35.63 19.01
C ARG A 166 -25.11 -36.99 19.52
#